data_de84f6e36d1d1f860fa38298f374dd37
#
_entry.id   de84f6e36d1d1f860fa38298f374dd37
#
_cell.length_a   1.000
_cell.length_b   1.000
_cell.length_c   1.000
_cell.angle_alpha   90.00
_cell.angle_beta   90.00
_cell.angle_gamma   90.00
#
_symmetry.space_group_name_H-M   'P 1'
#
loop_
_entity.id
_entity.type
_entity.pdbx_description
1 polymer ?
#
loop_
_entity_poly.entity_id
_entity_poly.type
_entity_poly.pdbx_seq_one_letter_code
_entity_poly.pdbx_strand_id
1 'polypeptide(L)'
;MIYFVGAGSGAPDLITVRGMRLLQKADVIIYAGSLVNPQLLDYAKEGCEIHNSAKMTLEEVISVMEQAEKNNLITIRLHTGEPSIYGAVREQMDILDQKGIAYESCPGVSACFGAAASLNLEYTLPDVSQLSLIHI
;
A
#
# COMPACT_ATOMS: atom_id res chain seq x y z
N MET A 1 -14.85 -4.62 1.49
CA MET A 1 -14.22 -3.43 0.84
C MET A 1 -12.71 -3.57 0.82
N ILE A 2 -12.08 -3.28 -0.29
CA ILE A 2 -10.64 -3.42 -0.50
C ILE A 2 -10.00 -2.03 -0.53
N TYR A 3 -8.90 -1.86 0.23
CA TYR A 3 -8.11 -0.63 0.23
C TYR A 3 -6.67 -0.92 -0.15
N PHE A 4 -6.18 -0.23 -1.16
CA PHE A 4 -4.76 -0.19 -1.50
C PHE A 4 -4.10 0.89 -0.67
N VAL A 5 -3.22 0.51 0.25
CA VAL A 5 -2.65 1.43 1.25
C VAL A 5 -1.14 1.52 1.11
N GLY A 6 -0.62 2.74 1.10
CA GLY A 6 0.81 2.99 1.15
C GLY A 6 1.36 2.77 2.56
N ALA A 7 2.37 1.90 2.65
CA ALA A 7 3.04 1.60 3.92
C ALA A 7 4.00 2.70 4.39
N GLY A 8 4.30 3.66 3.53
CA GLY A 8 5.30 4.67 3.80
C GLY A 8 6.72 4.21 3.47
N SER A 9 7.69 5.03 3.80
CA SER A 9 9.07 4.89 3.37
C SER A 9 9.97 4.05 4.29
N GLY A 10 9.41 3.39 5.29
CA GLY A 10 10.14 2.47 6.15
C GLY A 10 9.79 2.58 7.64
N ALA A 11 9.99 3.74 8.25
CA ALA A 11 9.64 3.92 9.65
C ALA A 11 8.12 3.75 9.88
N PRO A 12 7.68 3.03 10.92
CA PRO A 12 6.26 2.77 11.15
C PRO A 12 5.42 4.03 11.33
N ASP A 13 5.98 5.10 11.87
CA ASP A 13 5.31 6.37 12.09
C ASP A 13 5.23 7.26 10.83
N LEU A 14 5.84 6.83 9.73
CA LEU A 14 5.71 7.51 8.43
C LEU A 14 4.54 6.99 7.60
N ILE A 15 3.75 6.09 8.13
CA ILE A 15 2.45 5.77 7.54
C ILE A 15 1.49 6.94 7.78
N THR A 16 0.54 7.15 6.88
CA THR A 16 -0.47 8.17 7.11
C THR A 16 -1.41 7.76 8.26
N VAL A 17 -2.01 8.72 8.92
CA VAL A 17 -3.02 8.44 9.96
C VAL A 17 -4.18 7.62 9.39
N ARG A 18 -4.60 7.92 8.16
CA ARG A 18 -5.64 7.12 7.48
C ARG A 18 -5.19 5.68 7.27
N GLY A 19 -3.97 5.47 6.78
CA GLY A 19 -3.41 4.13 6.59
C GLY A 19 -3.37 3.33 7.88
N MET A 20 -2.92 3.93 8.96
CA MET A 20 -2.90 3.31 10.30
C MET A 20 -4.31 2.91 10.75
N ARG A 21 -5.27 3.81 10.61
CA ARG A 21 -6.67 3.53 10.99
C ARG A 21 -7.29 2.40 10.16
N LEU A 22 -6.94 2.32 8.89
CA LEU A 22 -7.37 1.22 8.03
C LEU A 22 -6.76 -0.11 8.47
N LEU A 23 -5.46 -0.13 8.81
CA LEU A 23 -4.81 -1.34 9.35
C LEU A 23 -5.49 -1.81 10.64
N GLN A 24 -5.87 -0.89 11.52
CA GLN A 24 -6.55 -1.21 12.78
C GLN A 24 -7.94 -1.84 12.58
N LYS A 25 -8.61 -1.52 11.47
CA LYS A 25 -9.94 -2.05 11.11
C LYS A 25 -9.89 -3.29 10.22
N ALA A 26 -8.72 -3.64 9.71
CA ALA A 26 -8.57 -4.71 8.72
C ALA A 26 -8.97 -6.08 9.29
N ASP A 27 -9.73 -6.81 8.52
CA ASP A 27 -10.01 -8.23 8.76
C ASP A 27 -8.96 -9.10 8.05
N VAL A 28 -8.48 -8.64 6.90
CA VAL A 28 -7.45 -9.28 6.08
C VAL A 28 -6.42 -8.25 5.66
N ILE A 29 -5.14 -8.56 5.85
CA ILE A 29 -4.03 -7.75 5.35
C ILE A 29 -3.20 -8.60 4.40
N ILE A 30 -2.96 -8.09 3.19
CA ILE A 30 -2.04 -8.68 2.22
C ILE A 30 -0.91 -7.68 2.01
N TYR A 31 0.28 -7.97 2.52
CA TYR A 31 1.41 -7.05 2.44
C TYR A 31 2.45 -7.48 1.40
N ALA A 32 3.18 -6.53 0.85
CA ALA A 32 4.06 -6.69 -0.30
C ALA A 32 5.47 -7.22 0.06
N GLY A 33 5.55 -8.19 0.95
CA GLY A 33 6.79 -8.92 1.21
C GLY A 33 7.84 -8.17 2.01
N SER A 34 9.11 -8.39 1.69
CA SER A 34 10.26 -7.94 2.48
C SER A 34 10.49 -6.42 2.49
N LEU A 35 9.84 -5.68 1.61
CA LEU A 35 9.99 -4.22 1.51
C LEU A 35 9.06 -3.44 2.43
N VAL A 36 8.06 -4.09 3.00
CA VAL A 36 7.17 -3.49 3.99
C VAL A 36 7.71 -3.76 5.37
N ASN A 37 7.83 -2.72 6.21
CA ASN A 37 8.28 -2.90 7.58
C ASN A 37 7.26 -3.74 8.36
N PRO A 38 7.64 -4.93 8.87
CA PRO A 38 6.71 -5.82 9.55
C PRO A 38 6.13 -5.23 10.84
N GLN A 39 6.75 -4.21 11.43
CA GLN A 39 6.21 -3.51 12.59
C GLN A 39 4.85 -2.82 12.30
N LEU A 40 4.56 -2.53 11.03
CA LEU A 40 3.24 -2.00 10.65
C LEU A 40 2.11 -2.99 10.91
N LEU A 41 2.41 -4.29 10.90
CA LEU A 41 1.44 -5.33 11.19
C LEU A 41 1.01 -5.34 12.67
N ASP A 42 1.78 -4.69 13.55
CA ASP A 42 1.41 -4.52 14.95
C ASP A 42 0.17 -3.61 15.13
N TYR A 43 -0.17 -2.81 14.13
CA TYR A 43 -1.43 -2.04 14.13
C TYR A 43 -2.66 -2.91 13.90
N ALA A 44 -2.50 -4.12 13.38
CA ALA A 44 -3.61 -5.02 13.10
C ALA A 44 -4.32 -5.42 14.37
N LYS A 45 -5.66 -5.54 14.30
CA LYS A 45 -6.44 -6.06 15.42
C LYS A 45 -6.21 -7.55 15.61
N GLU A 46 -6.51 -8.05 16.79
CA GLU A 46 -6.47 -9.46 17.09
C GLU A 46 -7.40 -10.24 16.13
N GLY A 47 -6.96 -11.38 15.64
CA GLY A 47 -7.71 -12.20 14.70
C GLY A 47 -7.63 -11.76 13.24
N CYS A 48 -6.89 -10.69 12.91
CA CYS A 48 -6.67 -10.27 11.53
C CYS A 48 -5.89 -11.35 10.78
N GLU A 49 -6.40 -11.74 9.60
CA GLU A 49 -5.72 -12.66 8.71
C GLU A 49 -4.63 -11.93 7.94
N ILE A 50 -3.39 -12.42 7.96
CA ILE A 50 -2.23 -11.75 7.37
C ILE A 50 -1.58 -12.65 6.32
N HIS A 51 -1.41 -12.13 5.09
CA HIS A 51 -0.77 -12.81 3.98
C HIS A 51 0.44 -12.03 3.48
N ASN A 52 1.52 -12.75 3.20
CA ASN A 52 2.70 -12.19 2.53
C ASN A 52 2.63 -12.51 1.03
N SER A 53 2.39 -11.49 0.22
CA SER A 53 2.21 -11.67 -1.22
C SER A 53 3.50 -11.99 -1.99
N ALA A 54 4.68 -11.90 -1.35
CA ALA A 54 5.93 -12.32 -1.98
C ALA A 54 5.94 -13.81 -2.35
N LYS A 55 5.08 -14.61 -1.70
CA LYS A 55 4.95 -16.05 -1.94
C LYS A 55 3.66 -16.42 -2.64
N MET A 56 2.94 -15.45 -3.18
CA MET A 56 1.63 -15.63 -3.79
C MET A 56 1.64 -15.21 -5.26
N THR A 57 0.84 -15.90 -6.06
CA THR A 57 0.55 -15.49 -7.42
C THR A 57 -0.49 -14.36 -7.42
N LEU A 58 -0.65 -13.68 -8.55
CA LEU A 58 -1.69 -12.67 -8.72
C LEU A 58 -3.09 -13.27 -8.49
N GLU A 59 -3.33 -14.46 -9.02
CA GLU A 59 -4.59 -15.19 -8.88
C GLU A 59 -4.89 -15.52 -7.41
N GLU A 60 -3.87 -15.92 -6.64
CA GLU A 60 -4.01 -16.20 -5.22
C GLU A 60 -4.36 -14.94 -4.43
N VAL A 61 -3.71 -13.81 -4.73
CA VAL A 61 -4.03 -12.51 -4.11
C VAL A 61 -5.48 -12.12 -4.38
N ILE A 62 -5.92 -12.19 -5.63
CA ILE A 62 -7.29 -11.87 -6.04
C ILE A 62 -8.28 -12.83 -5.37
N SER A 63 -7.95 -14.11 -5.27
CA SER A 63 -8.80 -15.10 -4.61
C SER A 63 -9.05 -14.76 -3.14
N VAL A 64 -8.01 -14.34 -2.42
CA VAL A 64 -8.14 -13.88 -1.02
C VAL A 64 -9.06 -12.67 -0.93
N MET A 65 -8.87 -11.69 -1.83
CA MET A 65 -9.71 -10.49 -1.88
C MET A 65 -11.19 -10.82 -2.14
N GLU A 66 -11.46 -11.69 -3.11
CA GLU A 66 -12.83 -12.13 -3.45
C GLU A 66 -13.49 -12.84 -2.28
N GLN A 67 -12.77 -13.73 -1.63
CA GLN A 67 -13.31 -14.49 -0.49
C GLN A 67 -13.65 -13.54 0.66
N ALA A 68 -12.80 -12.56 0.93
CA ALA A 68 -13.07 -11.54 1.93
C ALA A 68 -14.29 -10.69 1.57
N GLU A 69 -14.43 -10.28 0.31
CA GLU A 69 -15.61 -9.53 -0.16
C GLU A 69 -16.91 -10.30 0.01
N LYS A 70 -16.92 -11.60 -0.29
CA LYS A 70 -18.08 -12.46 -0.10
C LYS A 70 -18.54 -12.51 1.36
N ASN A 71 -17.63 -12.33 2.29
CA ASN A 71 -17.89 -12.33 3.73
C ASN A 71 -18.04 -10.91 4.31
N ASN A 72 -18.10 -9.88 3.48
CA ASN A 72 -18.21 -8.47 3.88
C ASN A 72 -17.08 -8.02 4.79
N LEU A 73 -15.87 -8.53 4.57
CA LEU A 73 -14.67 -8.18 5.34
C LEU A 73 -13.93 -6.98 4.73
N ILE A 74 -13.14 -6.31 5.56
CA ILE A 74 -12.24 -5.24 5.14
C ILE A 74 -10.87 -5.83 4.81
N THR A 75 -10.45 -5.68 3.56
CA THR A 75 -9.14 -6.13 3.08
C THR A 75 -8.23 -4.95 2.84
N ILE A 76 -7.03 -5.00 3.40
CA ILE A 76 -5.97 -4.02 3.17
C ILE A 76 -4.89 -4.66 2.31
N ARG A 77 -4.65 -4.08 1.13
CA ARG A 77 -3.51 -4.40 0.29
C ARG A 77 -2.41 -3.39 0.59
N LEU A 78 -1.44 -3.79 1.40
CA LEU A 78 -0.38 -2.91 1.92
C LEU A 78 0.83 -2.94 1.00
N HIS A 79 1.14 -1.80 0.38
CA HIS A 79 2.27 -1.61 -0.53
C HIS A 79 3.36 -0.76 0.08
N THR A 80 4.61 -1.03 -0.35
CA THR A 80 5.76 -0.20 0.00
C THR A 80 5.57 1.23 -0.49
N GLY A 81 5.94 2.20 0.30
CA GLY A 81 5.92 3.61 -0.08
C GLY A 81 4.54 4.12 -0.46
N GLU A 82 4.35 4.38 -1.74
CA GLU A 82 3.14 4.91 -2.36
C GLU A 82 2.66 3.96 -3.47
N PRO A 83 1.41 3.45 -3.42
CA PRO A 83 0.96 2.42 -4.37
C PRO A 83 1.01 2.82 -5.85
N SER A 84 0.86 4.10 -6.17
CA SER A 84 0.88 4.58 -7.55
C SER A 84 2.27 4.64 -8.18
N ILE A 85 3.31 4.47 -7.37
CA ILE A 85 4.71 4.50 -7.83
C ILE A 85 5.30 3.09 -7.69
N TYR A 86 5.48 2.39 -8.80
CA TYR A 86 6.01 1.01 -8.86
C TYR A 86 5.26 0.00 -7.97
N GLY A 87 4.00 0.25 -7.66
CA GLY A 87 3.22 -0.59 -6.77
C GLY A 87 2.66 -1.85 -7.42
N ALA A 88 2.73 -1.99 -8.75
CA ALA A 88 2.12 -3.09 -9.50
C ALA A 88 0.64 -3.31 -9.15
N VAL A 89 -0.07 -2.22 -8.86
CA VAL A 89 -1.47 -2.28 -8.45
C VAL A 89 -2.44 -2.31 -9.64
N ARG A 90 -2.00 -1.83 -10.80
CA ARG A 90 -2.87 -1.69 -11.97
C ARG A 90 -3.50 -3.01 -12.40
N GLU A 91 -2.70 -4.07 -12.47
CA GLU A 91 -3.19 -5.40 -12.83
C GLU A 91 -4.24 -5.91 -11.87
N GLN A 92 -4.04 -5.68 -10.56
CA GLN A 92 -5.00 -6.06 -9.54
C GLN A 92 -6.31 -5.27 -9.69
N MET A 93 -6.21 -3.96 -9.88
CA MET A 93 -7.37 -3.08 -10.07
C MET A 93 -8.17 -3.45 -11.33
N ASP A 94 -7.50 -3.75 -12.44
CA ASP A 94 -8.16 -4.16 -13.68
C ASP A 94 -8.97 -5.45 -13.50
N ILE A 95 -8.44 -6.42 -12.76
CA ILE A 95 -9.17 -7.66 -12.46
C ILE A 95 -10.37 -7.37 -11.55
N LEU A 96 -10.20 -6.53 -10.53
CA LEU A 96 -11.28 -6.14 -9.64
C LEU A 96 -12.39 -5.40 -10.39
N ASP A 97 -12.02 -4.51 -11.31
CA ASP A 97 -12.97 -3.80 -12.18
C ASP A 97 -13.78 -4.78 -13.03
N GLN A 98 -13.11 -5.78 -13.65
CA GLN A 98 -13.78 -6.82 -14.44
C GLN A 98 -14.76 -7.65 -13.61
N LYS A 99 -14.47 -7.83 -12.33
CA LYS A 99 -15.32 -8.58 -11.40
C LYS A 99 -16.37 -7.72 -10.71
N GLY A 100 -16.40 -6.42 -10.97
CA GLY A 100 -17.33 -5.49 -10.34
C GLY A 100 -17.10 -5.29 -8.84
N ILE A 101 -15.87 -5.51 -8.37
CA ILE A 101 -15.49 -5.35 -6.97
C ILE A 101 -14.93 -3.95 -6.72
N ALA A 102 -15.54 -3.22 -5.80
CA ALA A 102 -15.12 -1.87 -5.44
C ALA A 102 -13.83 -1.87 -4.60
N TYR A 103 -13.02 -0.86 -4.81
CA TYR A 103 -11.79 -0.62 -4.05
C TYR A 103 -11.52 0.88 -3.92
N GLU A 104 -10.66 1.24 -2.96
CA GLU A 104 -10.18 2.60 -2.78
C GLU A 104 -8.67 2.59 -2.56
N SER A 105 -8.03 3.72 -2.83
CA SER A 105 -6.59 3.92 -2.60
C SER A 105 -6.36 4.92 -1.48
N CYS A 106 -5.41 4.61 -0.61
CA CYS A 106 -4.92 5.48 0.44
C CYS A 106 -3.45 5.78 0.17
N PRO A 107 -3.07 7.03 -0.10
CA PRO A 107 -1.69 7.36 -0.45
C PRO A 107 -0.72 7.12 0.71
N GLY A 108 0.56 7.01 0.38
CA GLY A 108 1.63 6.87 1.36
C GLY A 108 2.82 7.75 1.01
N VAL A 109 3.79 7.82 1.92
CA VAL A 109 5.04 8.53 1.69
C VAL A 109 5.96 7.66 0.83
N SER A 110 6.20 8.10 -0.41
CA SER A 110 7.10 7.39 -1.33
C SER A 110 8.54 7.38 -0.80
N ALA A 111 9.29 6.33 -1.15
CA ALA A 111 10.69 6.20 -0.79
C ALA A 111 11.55 7.39 -1.25
N CYS A 112 11.23 8.01 -2.38
CA CYS A 112 11.96 9.19 -2.87
C CYS A 112 11.82 10.38 -1.92
N PHE A 113 10.65 10.58 -1.32
CA PHE A 113 10.45 11.65 -0.33
C PHE A 113 11.01 11.28 1.03
N GLY A 114 10.94 10.01 1.41
CA GLY A 114 11.62 9.52 2.61
C GLY A 114 13.15 9.71 2.54
N ALA A 115 13.73 9.42 1.40
CA ALA A 115 15.17 9.64 1.17
C ALA A 115 15.54 11.13 1.25
N ALA A 116 14.76 12.00 0.61
CA ALA A 116 14.97 13.45 0.67
C ALA A 116 14.92 13.97 2.11
N ALA A 117 13.94 13.50 2.90
CA ALA A 117 13.82 13.88 4.31
C ALA A 117 15.03 13.41 5.13
N SER A 118 15.51 12.19 4.92
CA SER A 118 16.69 11.65 5.61
C SER A 118 17.97 12.42 5.32
N LEU A 119 18.07 13.00 4.13
CA LEU A 119 19.24 13.76 3.67
C LEU A 119 19.06 15.28 3.83
N ASN A 120 17.90 15.74 4.28
CA ASN A 120 17.53 17.15 4.33
C ASN A 120 17.70 17.85 2.98
N LEU A 121 17.23 17.18 1.91
CA LEU A 121 17.32 17.67 0.54
C LEU A 121 15.99 18.19 0.02
N GLU A 122 16.08 19.18 -0.85
CA GLU A 122 15.00 19.58 -1.75
C GLU A 122 15.40 19.19 -3.18
N TYR A 123 14.53 18.46 -3.87
CA TYR A 123 14.80 18.00 -5.25
C TYR A 123 14.65 19.10 -6.29
N THR A 124 13.87 20.13 -5.98
CA THR A 124 13.65 21.25 -6.89
C THR A 124 14.56 22.39 -6.51
N LEU A 125 15.30 22.92 -7.51
CA LEU A 125 16.24 24.02 -7.33
C LEU A 125 15.79 25.21 -8.17
N PRO A 126 15.48 26.38 -7.56
CA PRO A 126 15.16 27.60 -8.32
C PRO A 126 16.27 27.91 -9.33
N ASP A 127 15.88 28.30 -10.55
CA ASP A 127 16.78 28.67 -11.65
C ASP A 127 17.69 27.55 -12.19
N VAL A 128 17.59 26.33 -11.63
CA VAL A 128 18.36 25.16 -12.07
C VAL A 128 17.45 24.05 -12.58
N SER A 129 16.61 23.49 -11.70
CA SER A 129 15.67 22.42 -12.06
C SER A 129 14.42 22.47 -11.19
N GLN A 130 13.27 22.61 -11.85
CA GLN A 130 11.96 22.59 -11.22
C GLN A 130 11.06 21.56 -11.88
N LEU A 131 11.67 20.49 -12.45
CA LEU A 131 10.95 19.45 -13.17
C LEU A 131 10.27 18.49 -12.21
N SER A 132 9.08 18.04 -12.61
CA SER A 132 8.39 16.96 -11.92
C SER A 132 9.18 15.67 -12.03
N LEU A 133 9.27 14.93 -10.93
CA LEU A 133 9.90 13.61 -10.91
C LEU A 133 9.12 12.56 -11.73
N ILE A 134 7.89 12.88 -12.09
CA ILE A 134 6.97 11.96 -12.80
C ILE A 134 6.98 12.23 -14.31
N HIS A 135 7.63 13.30 -14.73
CA HIS A 135 7.70 13.62 -16.15
C HIS A 135 8.63 12.66 -16.88
N ILE A 136 8.08 12.02 -17.85
CA ILE A 136 8.78 11.07 -18.72
C ILE A 136 8.74 11.59 -20.14
#